data_1767f611dc28e4ad8359db6e019b9e38
#
_entry.id   1767f611dc28e4ad8359db6e019b9e38
#
_cell.length_a   1.000
_cell.length_b   1.000
_cell.length_c   1.000
_cell.angle_alpha   90.00
_cell.angle_beta   90.00
_cell.angle_gamma   90.00
#
_symmetry.space_group_name_H-M   'P 1'
#
loop_
_entity.id
_entity.type
_entity.pdbx_description
1 polymer ?
#
loop_
_entity_poly.entity_id
_entity_poly.type
_entity_poly.pdbx_seq_one_letter_code
_entity_poly.pdbx_strand_id
1 'polypeptide(L)'
;MRVVDTSAWIEWFIGSALGKALAKEIPENTQCVVPTIVQLELSKWLVRELGEEQADRVIAYTQKCIVAPLDTRVALLASDFHRQFKLATADAIIYATAHEFGADLLTCDAHLAKVPGVIYFRKGSGAGDESVRASFEKKRRPAAKR
;
A
#
# COMPACT_ATOMS: atom_id res chain seq x y z
N MET A 1 -14.11 3.62 -7.25
CA MET A 1 -12.99 3.99 -6.36
C MET A 1 -12.31 2.74 -5.83
N ARG A 2 -11.04 2.87 -5.48
CA ARG A 2 -10.22 1.77 -4.97
C ARG A 2 -9.31 2.24 -3.86
N VAL A 3 -9.21 1.46 -2.78
CA VAL A 3 -8.16 1.59 -1.78
C VAL A 3 -6.99 0.70 -2.19
N VAL A 4 -5.78 1.23 -2.14
CA VAL A 4 -4.55 0.48 -2.37
C VAL A 4 -3.89 0.24 -1.03
N ASP A 5 -3.75 -1.04 -0.65
CA ASP A 5 -3.09 -1.43 0.59
C ASP A 5 -1.60 -1.12 0.57
N THR A 6 -1.01 -0.92 1.72
CA THR A 6 0.43 -0.63 1.89
C THR A 6 1.30 -1.61 1.12
N SER A 7 0.99 -2.90 1.17
CA SER A 7 1.74 -3.95 0.45
C SER A 7 1.77 -3.73 -1.06
N ALA A 8 0.65 -3.31 -1.65
CA ALA A 8 0.56 -3.04 -3.08
C ALA A 8 1.26 -1.72 -3.47
N TRP A 9 1.17 -0.68 -2.63
CA TRP A 9 1.94 0.54 -2.81
C TRP A 9 3.44 0.28 -2.88
N ILE A 10 3.95 -0.50 -1.94
CA ILE A 10 5.37 -0.85 -1.86
C ILE A 10 5.82 -1.56 -3.13
N GLU A 11 5.14 -2.61 -3.55
CA GLU A 11 5.49 -3.38 -4.75
C GLU A 11 5.48 -2.50 -6.01
N TRP A 12 4.49 -1.62 -6.13
CA TRP A 12 4.41 -0.70 -7.26
C TRP A 12 5.56 0.31 -7.27
N PHE A 13 5.85 0.94 -6.13
CA PHE A 13 6.92 1.93 -6.03
C PHE A 13 8.30 1.36 -6.27
N ILE A 14 8.58 0.17 -5.74
CA ILE A 14 9.87 -0.47 -5.95
C ILE A 14 10.05 -1.03 -7.36
N GLY A 15 8.98 -1.12 -8.13
CA GLY A 15 9.00 -1.62 -9.51
C GLY A 15 9.37 -3.09 -9.59
N SER A 16 8.96 -3.90 -8.61
CA SER A 16 9.11 -5.35 -8.63
C SER A 16 8.34 -5.98 -9.80
N ALA A 17 8.59 -7.25 -10.10
CA ALA A 17 7.81 -7.98 -11.09
C ALA A 17 6.32 -7.97 -10.74
N LEU A 18 6.00 -8.13 -9.47
CA LEU A 18 4.62 -8.03 -8.96
C LEU A 18 4.07 -6.61 -9.11
N GLY A 19 4.87 -5.59 -8.79
CA GLY A 19 4.51 -4.18 -8.96
C GLY A 19 4.21 -3.83 -10.41
N LYS A 20 4.95 -4.36 -11.35
CA LYS A 20 4.67 -4.22 -12.79
C LYS A 20 3.37 -4.92 -13.20
N ALA A 21 3.11 -6.10 -12.66
CA ALA A 21 1.88 -6.84 -12.92
C ALA A 21 0.64 -6.12 -12.40
N LEU A 22 0.72 -5.52 -11.21
CA LEU A 22 -0.41 -4.81 -10.61
C LEU A 22 -0.54 -3.35 -11.04
N ALA A 23 0.43 -2.80 -11.79
CA ALA A 23 0.45 -1.38 -12.16
C ALA A 23 -0.83 -0.91 -12.87
N LYS A 24 -1.41 -1.75 -13.72
CA LYS A 24 -2.68 -1.47 -14.41
C LYS A 24 -3.90 -1.43 -13.48
N GLU A 25 -3.78 -1.96 -12.28
CA GLU A 25 -4.83 -1.97 -11.26
C GLU A 25 -4.74 -0.75 -10.33
N ILE A 26 -3.63 0.00 -10.36
CA ILE A 26 -3.49 1.24 -9.60
C ILE A 26 -4.42 2.29 -10.20
N PRO A 27 -5.39 2.82 -9.43
CA PRO A 27 -6.35 3.78 -9.96
C PRO A 27 -5.71 5.15 -10.17
N GLU A 28 -6.35 5.96 -11.00
CA GLU A 28 -6.03 7.39 -11.08
C GLU A 28 -6.27 8.08 -9.74
N ASN A 29 -5.60 9.20 -9.49
CA ASN A 29 -5.64 9.92 -8.21
C ASN A 29 -7.07 10.24 -7.75
N THR A 30 -7.95 10.61 -8.68
CA THR A 30 -9.36 10.93 -8.41
C THR A 30 -10.21 9.73 -8.00
N GLN A 31 -9.71 8.52 -8.20
CA GLN A 31 -10.37 7.25 -7.89
C GLN A 31 -9.59 6.43 -6.84
N CYS A 32 -8.48 6.97 -6.36
CA CYS A 32 -7.61 6.33 -5.37
C CYS A 32 -7.89 6.87 -3.98
N VAL A 33 -8.33 6.02 -3.08
CA VAL A 33 -8.54 6.34 -1.67
C VAL A 33 -7.33 5.87 -0.87
N VAL A 34 -6.74 6.77 -0.10
CA VAL A 34 -5.57 6.50 0.74
C VAL A 34 -5.94 6.68 2.21
N PRO A 35 -6.12 5.60 2.96
CA PRO A 35 -6.28 5.68 4.41
C PRO A 35 -5.04 6.29 5.06
N THR A 36 -5.21 7.14 6.07
CA THR A 36 -4.04 7.74 6.76
C THR A 36 -3.15 6.69 7.44
N ILE A 37 -3.70 5.55 7.83
CA ILE A 37 -2.90 4.41 8.33
C ILE A 37 -1.95 3.86 7.25
N VAL A 38 -2.34 3.89 5.99
CA VAL A 38 -1.46 3.51 4.87
C VAL A 38 -0.32 4.51 4.74
N GLN A 39 -0.57 5.80 4.86
CA GLN A 39 0.51 6.81 4.87
C GLN A 39 1.49 6.57 6.01
N LEU A 40 1.01 6.22 7.20
CA LEU A 40 1.85 5.90 8.35
C LEU A 40 2.73 4.67 8.05
N GLU A 41 2.16 3.60 7.57
CA GLU A 41 2.89 2.37 7.25
C GLU A 41 3.89 2.57 6.12
N LEU A 42 3.50 3.28 5.07
CA LEU A 42 4.39 3.65 3.96
C LEU A 42 5.56 4.50 4.44
N SER A 43 5.30 5.54 5.23
CA SER A 43 6.34 6.40 5.77
C SER A 43 7.34 5.60 6.61
N LYS A 44 6.87 4.76 7.51
CA LYS A 44 7.74 3.90 8.33
C LYS A 44 8.64 3.01 7.47
N TRP A 45 8.06 2.33 6.52
CA TRP A 45 8.79 1.39 5.66
C TRP A 45 9.80 2.12 4.76
N LEU A 46 9.36 3.20 4.11
CA LEU A 46 10.17 3.95 3.16
C LEU A 46 11.35 4.66 3.82
N VAL A 47 11.14 5.28 4.98
CA VAL A 47 12.24 5.92 5.74
C VAL A 47 13.29 4.89 6.10
N ARG A 48 12.86 3.74 6.61
CA ARG A 48 13.78 2.65 7.01
C ARG A 48 14.57 2.08 5.82
N GLU A 49 13.91 1.83 4.69
CA GLU A 49 14.50 1.12 3.57
C GLU A 49 15.15 2.04 2.52
N LEU A 50 14.61 3.24 2.31
CA LEU A 50 15.00 4.12 1.21
C LEU A 50 15.40 5.53 1.65
N GLY A 51 15.15 5.92 2.89
CA GLY A 51 15.45 7.24 3.44
C GLY A 51 14.30 8.24 3.32
N GLU A 52 14.45 9.36 4.03
CA GLU A 52 13.41 10.39 4.19
C GLU A 52 12.99 11.04 2.85
N GLU A 53 13.94 11.30 1.96
CA GLU A 53 13.64 11.95 0.68
C GLU A 53 12.68 11.12 -0.18
N GLN A 54 12.88 9.81 -0.26
CA GLN A 54 11.97 8.93 -1.00
C GLN A 54 10.62 8.79 -0.30
N ALA A 55 10.63 8.73 1.03
CA ALA A 55 9.40 8.71 1.81
C ALA A 55 8.56 9.97 1.54
N ASP A 56 9.17 11.15 1.57
CA ASP A 56 8.49 12.42 1.32
C ASP A 56 7.87 12.48 -0.09
N ARG A 57 8.57 11.99 -1.09
CA ARG A 57 8.05 11.93 -2.47
C ARG A 57 6.82 11.04 -2.59
N VAL A 58 6.85 9.89 -1.96
CA VAL A 58 5.73 8.94 -2.00
C VAL A 58 4.53 9.48 -1.23
N ILE A 59 4.76 10.05 -0.05
CA ILE A 59 3.68 10.67 0.73
C ILE A 59 3.07 11.86 -0.04
N ALA A 60 3.90 12.69 -0.68
CA ALA A 60 3.40 13.78 -1.52
C ALA A 60 2.52 13.27 -2.68
N TYR A 61 2.86 12.13 -3.28
CA TYR A 61 2.00 11.49 -4.27
C TYR A 61 0.66 11.06 -3.68
N THR A 62 0.66 10.42 -2.50
CA THR A 62 -0.58 10.01 -1.84
C THR A 62 -1.50 11.18 -1.49
N GLN A 63 -0.95 12.35 -1.22
CA GLN A 63 -1.72 13.57 -0.93
C GLN A 63 -2.48 14.11 -2.14
N LYS A 64 -2.13 13.71 -3.35
CA LYS A 64 -2.89 14.02 -4.56
C LYS A 64 -4.11 13.10 -4.75
N CYS A 65 -4.18 12.04 -3.99
CA CYS A 65 -5.31 11.12 -3.96
C CYS A 65 -6.39 11.59 -2.97
N ILE A 66 -7.41 10.79 -2.76
CA ILE A 66 -8.43 11.02 -1.74
C ILE A 66 -7.89 10.48 -0.42
N VAL A 67 -7.38 11.35 0.43
CA VAL A 67 -6.87 10.95 1.75
C VAL A 67 -8.03 10.78 2.72
N ALA A 68 -8.16 9.59 3.31
CA ALA A 68 -9.24 9.23 4.22
C ALA A 68 -8.73 9.09 5.66
N PRO A 69 -9.10 9.98 6.57
CA PRO A 69 -8.68 9.90 7.97
C PRO A 69 -9.37 8.75 8.70
N LEU A 70 -8.67 8.23 9.72
CA LEU A 70 -9.28 7.32 10.70
C LEU A 70 -10.15 8.14 11.65
N ASP A 71 -11.44 8.21 11.37
CA ASP A 71 -12.44 8.82 12.24
C ASP A 71 -13.17 7.77 13.11
N THR A 72 -14.07 8.22 13.96
CA THR A 72 -14.84 7.34 14.84
C THR A 72 -15.66 6.30 14.07
N ARG A 73 -16.28 6.70 12.96
CA ARG A 73 -17.09 5.79 12.14
C ARG A 73 -16.26 4.65 11.55
N VAL A 74 -15.11 4.98 10.96
CA VAL A 74 -14.18 3.98 10.44
C VAL A 74 -13.61 3.11 11.56
N ALA A 75 -13.27 3.68 12.71
CA ALA A 75 -12.74 2.94 13.86
C ALA A 75 -13.72 1.88 14.37
N LEU A 76 -15.01 2.24 14.51
CA LEU A 76 -16.04 1.30 14.98
C LEU A 76 -16.32 0.20 13.93
N LEU A 77 -16.38 0.58 12.66
CA LEU A 77 -16.54 -0.39 11.57
C LEU A 77 -15.35 -1.34 11.49
N ALA A 78 -14.13 -0.83 11.67
CA ALA A 78 -12.93 -1.66 11.74
C ALA A 78 -12.97 -2.65 12.91
N SER A 79 -13.50 -2.23 14.06
CA SER A 79 -13.71 -3.12 15.22
C SER A 79 -14.66 -4.28 14.85
N ASP A 80 -15.72 -4.01 14.11
CA ASP A 80 -16.65 -5.04 13.66
C ASP A 80 -15.98 -6.01 12.68
N PHE A 81 -15.23 -5.52 11.71
CA PHE A 81 -14.52 -6.35 10.73
C PHE A 81 -13.36 -7.15 11.35
N HIS A 82 -12.69 -6.57 12.35
CA HIS A 82 -11.70 -7.31 13.14
C HIS A 82 -12.31 -8.60 13.74
N ARG A 83 -13.49 -8.49 14.35
CA ARG A 83 -14.19 -9.65 14.91
C ARG A 83 -14.69 -10.60 13.82
N GLN A 84 -15.32 -10.06 12.80
CA GLN A 84 -15.98 -10.85 11.74
C GLN A 84 -14.99 -11.65 10.90
N PHE A 85 -13.88 -11.02 10.50
CA PHE A 85 -12.89 -11.57 9.57
C PHE A 85 -11.56 -11.92 10.22
N LYS A 86 -11.42 -11.72 11.53
CA LYS A 86 -10.18 -11.95 12.28
C LYS A 86 -8.97 -11.21 11.70
N LEU A 87 -9.19 -9.96 11.30
CA LEU A 87 -8.15 -9.12 10.72
C LEU A 87 -7.29 -8.48 11.82
N ALA A 88 -5.99 -8.29 11.54
CA ALA A 88 -5.15 -7.42 12.34
C ALA A 88 -5.70 -5.97 12.33
N THR A 89 -5.37 -5.18 13.35
CA THR A 89 -5.93 -3.83 13.52
C THR A 89 -5.74 -2.94 12.29
N ALA A 90 -4.53 -2.87 11.75
CA ALA A 90 -4.26 -2.05 10.56
C ALA A 90 -5.06 -2.54 9.34
N ASP A 91 -5.11 -3.84 9.10
CA ASP A 91 -5.88 -4.43 7.99
C ASP A 91 -7.38 -4.16 8.13
N ALA A 92 -7.90 -4.25 9.35
CA ALA A 92 -9.31 -3.93 9.64
C ALA A 92 -9.64 -2.46 9.34
N ILE A 93 -8.74 -1.53 9.68
CA ILE A 93 -8.91 -0.09 9.39
C ILE A 93 -8.89 0.15 7.88
N ILE A 94 -7.96 -0.44 7.16
CA ILE A 94 -7.85 -0.30 5.70
C ILE A 94 -9.10 -0.86 5.01
N TYR A 95 -9.54 -2.03 5.42
CA TYR A 95 -10.75 -2.66 4.89
C TYR A 95 -12.02 -1.86 5.21
N ALA A 96 -12.14 -1.36 6.44
CA ALA A 96 -13.26 -0.50 6.85
C ALA A 96 -13.31 0.80 6.03
N THR A 97 -12.15 1.39 5.73
CA THR A 97 -12.06 2.57 4.87
C THR A 97 -12.57 2.27 3.46
N ALA A 98 -12.17 1.15 2.88
CA ALA A 98 -12.67 0.73 1.57
C ALA A 98 -14.19 0.55 1.58
N HIS A 99 -14.73 -0.11 2.59
CA HIS A 99 -16.16 -0.30 2.75
C HIS A 99 -16.92 1.03 2.85
N GLU A 100 -16.41 1.98 3.64
CA GLU A 100 -17.01 3.29 3.84
C GLU A 100 -17.10 4.11 2.54
N PHE A 101 -16.14 3.96 1.65
CA PHE A 101 -16.12 4.62 0.34
C PHE A 101 -16.82 3.83 -0.78
N GLY A 102 -17.40 2.67 -0.46
CA GLY A 102 -17.93 1.78 -1.50
C GLY A 102 -16.87 1.36 -2.52
N ALA A 103 -15.62 1.28 -2.07
CA ALA A 103 -14.44 0.98 -2.88
C ALA A 103 -14.03 -0.49 -2.73
N ASP A 104 -13.38 -1.04 -3.77
CA ASP A 104 -12.64 -2.28 -3.62
C ASP A 104 -11.26 -2.03 -2.99
N LEU A 105 -10.59 -3.10 -2.58
CA LEU A 105 -9.28 -3.07 -1.94
C LEU A 105 -8.27 -3.87 -2.74
N LEU A 106 -7.24 -3.21 -3.23
CA LEU A 106 -6.10 -3.85 -3.91
C LEU A 106 -5.00 -4.15 -2.89
N THR A 107 -4.60 -5.41 -2.79
CA THR A 107 -3.60 -5.87 -1.81
C THR A 107 -2.70 -6.97 -2.35
N CYS A 108 -1.52 -7.07 -1.78
CA CYS A 108 -0.61 -8.22 -1.90
C CYS A 108 -0.50 -9.02 -0.60
N ASP A 109 -1.29 -8.69 0.42
CA ASP A 109 -1.29 -9.37 1.70
C ASP A 109 -2.27 -10.56 1.70
N ALA A 110 -1.71 -11.76 1.93
CA ALA A 110 -2.48 -12.99 1.97
C ALA A 110 -3.57 -13.01 3.07
N HIS A 111 -3.39 -12.26 4.16
CA HIS A 111 -4.39 -12.16 5.23
C HIS A 111 -5.71 -11.53 4.78
N LEU A 112 -5.68 -10.72 3.73
CA LEU A 112 -6.85 -10.08 3.14
C LEU A 112 -7.43 -10.82 1.93
N ALA A 113 -6.76 -11.88 1.46
CA ALA A 113 -7.10 -12.53 0.18
C ALA A 113 -8.53 -13.06 0.09
N LYS A 114 -9.11 -13.49 1.20
CA LYS A 114 -10.44 -14.12 1.25
C LYS A 114 -11.57 -13.18 1.71
N VAL A 115 -11.24 -11.92 1.98
CA VAL A 115 -12.24 -10.95 2.43
C VAL A 115 -13.01 -10.42 1.23
N PRO A 116 -14.35 -10.25 1.31
CA PRO A 116 -15.15 -9.77 0.17
C PRO A 116 -14.71 -8.40 -0.33
N GLY A 117 -14.72 -8.19 -1.65
CA GLY A 117 -14.35 -6.91 -2.27
C GLY A 117 -12.86 -6.67 -2.37
N VAL A 118 -12.03 -7.68 -2.18
CA VAL A 118 -10.57 -7.62 -2.27
C VAL A 118 -10.07 -8.13 -3.62
N ILE A 119 -9.16 -7.38 -4.22
CA ILE A 119 -8.37 -7.77 -5.38
C ILE A 119 -6.98 -8.14 -4.89
N TYR A 120 -6.66 -9.41 -4.94
CA TYR A 120 -5.44 -9.94 -4.36
C TYR A 120 -4.42 -10.35 -5.43
N PHE A 121 -3.20 -9.84 -5.28
CA PHE A 121 -2.03 -10.25 -6.06
C PHE A 121 -1.05 -10.98 -5.17
N ARG A 122 -0.86 -12.27 -5.40
CA ARG A 122 0.02 -13.12 -4.59
C ARG A 122 1.48 -12.72 -4.77
N LYS A 123 2.20 -12.52 -3.67
CA LYS A 123 3.66 -12.39 -3.66
C LYS A 123 4.28 -13.70 -4.13
N GLY A 124 5.23 -13.62 -5.09
CA GLY A 124 5.99 -14.78 -5.53
C GLY A 124 6.82 -15.37 -4.39
N SER A 125 6.97 -16.69 -4.36
CA SER A 125 7.82 -17.38 -3.40
C SER A 125 9.29 -17.00 -3.61
N GLY A 126 9.85 -16.21 -2.72
CA GLY A 126 11.25 -16.29 -2.34
C GLY A 126 12.34 -15.63 -3.19
N ALA A 127 12.04 -15.03 -4.34
CA ALA A 127 13.09 -14.40 -5.18
C ALA A 127 13.10 -12.86 -5.17
N GLY A 128 12.18 -12.23 -4.40
CA GLY A 128 11.90 -10.80 -4.53
C GLY A 128 12.75 -9.85 -3.68
N ASP A 129 13.23 -10.29 -2.54
CA ASP A 129 13.78 -9.37 -1.54
C ASP A 129 15.23 -8.94 -1.85
N GLU A 130 16.07 -9.83 -2.35
CA GLU A 130 17.46 -9.50 -2.72
C GLU A 130 17.56 -8.71 -4.03
N SER A 131 16.71 -9.00 -5.02
CA SER A 131 16.72 -8.28 -6.30
C SER A 131 16.21 -6.84 -6.17
N VAL A 132 15.32 -6.60 -5.22
CA VAL A 132 14.78 -5.27 -4.90
C VAL A 132 15.87 -4.39 -4.27
N ARG A 133 16.58 -4.89 -3.27
CA ARG A 133 17.72 -4.19 -2.65
C ARG A 133 18.79 -3.85 -3.68
N ALA A 134 19.16 -4.80 -4.53
CA ALA A 134 20.14 -4.61 -5.59
C ALA A 134 19.71 -3.57 -6.65
N SER A 135 18.43 -3.51 -6.98
CA SER A 135 17.88 -2.53 -7.94
C SER A 135 17.90 -1.11 -7.39
N PHE A 136 17.68 -0.93 -6.08
CA PHE A 136 17.77 0.37 -5.41
C PHE A 136 19.20 0.83 -5.19
N GLU A 137 20.12 -0.07 -4.86
CA GLU A 137 21.54 0.25 -4.73
C GLU A 137 22.14 0.69 -6.05
N LYS A 138 21.69 0.12 -7.17
CA LYS A 138 22.12 0.53 -8.51
C LYS A 138 21.67 1.93 -8.89
N LYS A 139 20.52 2.40 -8.38
CA LYS A 139 20.01 3.77 -8.58
C LYS A 139 20.67 4.78 -7.64
N ARG A 140 21.31 4.35 -6.57
CA ARG A 140 22.01 5.21 -5.60
C ARG A 140 23.45 5.56 -5.99
N ARG A 141 24.05 4.90 -6.96
CA ARG A 141 25.37 5.31 -7.45
C ARG A 141 25.23 6.63 -8.19
N PRO A 142 25.80 7.73 -7.68
CA PRO A 142 25.91 8.94 -8.48
C PRO A 142 26.70 8.58 -9.74
N ALA A 143 26.24 9.08 -10.89
CA ALA A 143 27.06 9.02 -12.09
C ALA A 143 28.45 9.57 -11.73
N ALA A 144 29.48 8.78 -11.95
CA ALA A 144 30.84 9.21 -11.71
C ALA A 144 31.04 10.51 -12.49
N LYS A 145 31.28 11.62 -11.75
CA LYS A 145 31.69 12.89 -12.37
C LYS A 145 33.01 12.62 -13.06
N ARG A 146 33.02 12.68 -14.37
CA ARG A 146 34.26 12.77 -15.15
C ARG A 146 34.85 14.15 -14.96
#